data_c554ecb8d1f655dbcff15651deabb832
#
_entry.id   c554ecb8d1f655dbcff15651deabb832
#
_cell.length_a   1.000
_cell.length_b   1.000
_cell.length_c   1.000
_cell.angle_alpha   90.00
_cell.angle_beta   90.00
_cell.angle_gamma   90.00
#
_symmetry.space_group_name_H-M   'P 1'
#
loop_
_entity.id
_entity.type
_entity.pdbx_description
1 polymer ?
#
loop_
_entity_poly.entity_id
_entity_poly.type
_entity_poly.pdbx_seq_one_letter_code
_entity_poly.pdbx_strand_id
1 'polypeptide(L)'
;VFHCPTSHYQLVSSAPPVSIGDYKSSDDADSPMLIYMLTSPTDKNNGSQSGRDLYRQARHKIYTTSFAEYEQDIREQLNGMFGAFGFDADRDIEAITINRWSHGYAYDYMELYDPVWPEGEAPHEQGRMPFGHISIANSDSENRAYLDGAIDAAWRAVNEQLGNA
;
A
#
# COMPACT_ATOMS: atom_id res chain seq x y z
N VAL A 1 -12.53 -2.74 10.36
CA VAL A 1 -11.43 -3.56 9.83
C VAL A 1 -11.72 -5.00 10.20
N PHE A 2 -11.92 -5.84 9.20
CA PHE A 2 -12.18 -7.26 9.39
C PHE A 2 -10.95 -8.04 8.93
N HIS A 3 -10.51 -8.97 9.76
CA HIS A 3 -9.36 -9.81 9.44
C HIS A 3 -9.84 -11.22 9.11
N CYS A 4 -9.56 -11.69 7.90
CA CYS A 4 -9.87 -13.05 7.52
C CYS A 4 -8.71 -13.96 7.92
N PRO A 5 -8.94 -15.03 8.71
CA PRO A 5 -7.85 -15.88 9.20
C PRO A 5 -7.21 -16.78 8.14
N THR A 6 -7.82 -16.94 6.98
CA THR A 6 -7.34 -17.82 5.90
C THR A 6 -6.54 -17.10 4.83
N SER A 7 -6.77 -15.81 4.70
CA SER A 7 -6.03 -14.95 3.78
C SER A 7 -5.75 -13.65 4.51
N HIS A 8 -4.59 -13.20 4.64
CA HIS A 8 -4.22 -11.98 5.37
C HIS A 8 -4.80 -10.72 4.73
N TYR A 9 -6.07 -10.78 4.29
CA TYR A 9 -6.79 -9.65 3.70
C TYR A 9 -7.38 -8.78 4.80
N GLN A 10 -7.21 -7.52 4.63
CA GLN A 10 -7.80 -6.51 5.48
C GLN A 10 -8.84 -5.76 4.67
N LEU A 11 -10.12 -5.95 5.02
CA LEU A 11 -11.19 -5.15 4.46
C LEU A 11 -11.17 -3.79 5.14
N VAL A 12 -10.85 -2.78 4.41
CA VAL A 12 -11.03 -1.39 4.84
C VAL A 12 -12.29 -0.88 4.17
N SER A 13 -13.40 -0.89 4.90
CA SER A 13 -14.55 -0.11 4.48
C SER A 13 -14.22 1.35 4.71
N SER A 14 -13.97 2.07 3.67
CA SER A 14 -13.90 3.52 3.74
C SER A 14 -15.30 4.10 3.61
N ALA A 15 -15.97 4.25 4.71
CA ALA A 15 -17.13 5.13 4.76
C ALA A 15 -16.76 6.36 5.60
N PRO A 16 -17.10 7.56 5.22
CA PRO A 16 -17.19 8.04 3.85
C PRO A 16 -15.77 8.20 3.30
N PRO A 17 -15.54 7.99 2.03
CA PRO A 17 -14.24 8.27 1.48
C PRO A 17 -13.98 9.76 1.62
N VAL A 18 -12.86 10.07 2.16
CA VAL A 18 -12.21 11.30 1.74
C VAL A 18 -11.95 11.08 0.25
N SER A 19 -12.83 11.59 -0.58
CA SER A 19 -12.69 11.48 -2.02
C SER A 19 -11.46 12.27 -2.42
N ILE A 20 -10.36 11.56 -2.53
CA ILE A 20 -9.23 12.04 -3.32
C ILE A 20 -9.46 11.44 -4.70
N GLY A 21 -10.14 12.18 -5.57
CA GLY A 21 -10.40 11.76 -6.94
C GLY A 21 -11.63 10.86 -7.08
N ASP A 22 -11.54 9.84 -7.91
CA ASP A 22 -12.65 9.12 -8.49
C ASP A 22 -13.33 8.07 -7.59
N TYR A 23 -12.96 7.98 -6.32
CA TYR A 23 -13.63 7.06 -5.38
C TYR A 23 -14.93 7.66 -4.89
N LYS A 24 -16.03 7.06 -5.34
CA LYS A 24 -17.38 7.46 -4.93
C LYS A 24 -17.93 6.44 -3.95
N SER A 25 -18.24 6.86 -2.74
CA SER A 25 -19.15 6.12 -1.89
C SER A 25 -20.50 6.83 -1.91
N SER A 26 -21.55 6.08 -1.73
CA SER A 26 -22.90 6.60 -1.63
C SER A 26 -23.44 6.31 -0.23
N ASP A 27 -24.19 7.26 0.32
CA ASP A 27 -25.01 7.05 1.52
C ASP A 27 -26.31 6.33 1.19
N ASP A 28 -26.57 6.11 -0.09
CA ASP A 28 -27.73 5.41 -0.60
C ASP A 28 -27.43 3.91 -0.68
N ALA A 29 -28.24 3.10 0.01
CA ALA A 29 -28.10 1.65 0.07
C ALA A 29 -28.25 0.95 -1.31
N ASP A 30 -28.92 1.60 -2.25
CA ASP A 30 -29.16 1.08 -3.60
C ASP A 30 -28.07 1.52 -4.60
N SER A 31 -27.13 2.34 -4.17
CA SER A 31 -26.05 2.81 -5.03
C SER A 31 -24.80 1.94 -4.94
N PRO A 32 -24.06 1.76 -6.06
CA PRO A 32 -22.80 1.03 -6.05
C PRO A 32 -21.77 1.63 -5.10
N MET A 33 -21.04 0.77 -4.41
CA MET A 33 -19.93 1.17 -3.55
C MET A 33 -18.62 0.52 -4.00
N LEU A 34 -17.50 1.19 -3.71
CA LEU A 34 -16.18 0.63 -3.88
C LEU A 34 -15.72 -0.03 -2.57
N ILE A 35 -15.34 -1.30 -2.65
CA ILE A 35 -14.70 -2.00 -1.54
C ILE A 35 -13.21 -2.07 -1.84
N TYR A 36 -12.42 -1.51 -0.93
CA TYR A 36 -10.97 -1.59 -0.99
C TYR A 36 -10.46 -2.70 -0.07
N MET A 37 -9.77 -3.68 -0.64
CA MET A 37 -9.19 -4.80 0.09
C MET A 37 -7.66 -4.71 0.00
N LEU A 38 -7.02 -4.51 1.14
CA LEU A 38 -5.58 -4.52 1.24
C LEU A 38 -5.10 -5.90 1.67
N THR A 39 -4.20 -6.49 0.90
CA THR A 39 -3.57 -7.76 1.24
C THR A 39 -2.07 -7.60 1.43
N SER A 40 -1.55 -8.25 2.48
CA SER A 40 -0.12 -8.44 2.69
C SER A 40 0.13 -9.95 2.87
N PRO A 41 0.53 -10.66 1.81
CA PRO A 41 0.59 -12.13 1.81
C PRO A 41 1.85 -12.67 2.51
N THR A 42 2.26 -12.05 3.60
CA THR A 42 3.32 -12.56 4.45
C THR A 42 2.79 -13.68 5.33
N ASP A 43 3.43 -14.83 5.29
CA ASP A 43 3.15 -15.90 6.24
C ASP A 43 3.58 -15.49 7.66
N LYS A 44 2.94 -16.09 8.68
CA LYS A 44 3.35 -15.85 10.07
C LYS A 44 4.79 -16.28 10.24
N ASN A 45 5.63 -15.34 10.68
CA ASN A 45 7.01 -15.66 11.04
C ASN A 45 7.02 -16.51 12.31
N ASN A 46 7.44 -17.76 12.17
CA ASN A 46 7.66 -18.68 13.29
C ASN A 46 9.08 -18.56 13.87
N GLY A 47 9.84 -17.53 13.47
CA GLY A 47 11.22 -17.31 13.88
C GLY A 47 12.27 -18.07 13.06
N SER A 48 11.86 -18.84 12.05
CA SER A 48 12.78 -19.64 11.22
C SER A 48 13.37 -18.87 10.04
N GLN A 49 12.80 -17.72 9.68
CA GLN A 49 13.21 -16.93 8.52
C GLN A 49 13.48 -15.48 8.90
N SER A 50 14.36 -14.85 8.14
CA SER A 50 14.57 -13.40 8.26
C SER A 50 13.36 -12.63 7.72
N GLY A 51 13.08 -11.44 8.26
CA GLY A 51 12.03 -10.56 7.73
C GLY A 51 12.22 -10.28 6.23
N ARG A 52 13.46 -10.12 5.80
CA ARG A 52 13.81 -9.91 4.39
C ARG A 52 13.37 -11.07 3.48
N ASP A 53 13.54 -12.30 3.93
CA ASP A 53 13.16 -13.48 3.15
C ASP A 53 11.64 -13.64 3.11
N LEU A 54 10.95 -13.33 4.20
CA LEU A 54 9.48 -13.30 4.24
C LEU A 54 8.91 -12.27 3.24
N TYR A 55 9.46 -11.06 3.20
CA TYR A 55 9.02 -10.04 2.24
C TYR A 55 9.33 -10.41 0.79
N ARG A 56 10.45 -11.08 0.53
CA ARG A 56 10.75 -11.61 -0.82
C ARG A 56 9.74 -12.68 -1.25
N GLN A 57 9.38 -13.59 -0.35
CA GLN A 57 8.37 -14.61 -0.62
C GLN A 57 6.99 -13.98 -0.82
N ALA A 58 6.60 -13.02 0.01
CA ALA A 58 5.34 -12.30 -0.13
C ALA A 58 5.26 -11.58 -1.50
N ARG A 59 6.32 -10.91 -1.90
CA ARG A 59 6.40 -10.26 -3.23
C ARG A 59 6.29 -11.26 -4.36
N HIS A 60 6.97 -12.41 -4.26
CA HIS A 60 6.86 -13.49 -5.24
C HIS A 60 5.42 -14.00 -5.34
N LYS A 61 4.77 -14.25 -4.20
CA LYS A 61 3.38 -14.68 -4.13
C LYS A 61 2.43 -13.69 -4.78
N ILE A 62 2.58 -12.37 -4.52
CA ILE A 62 1.76 -11.33 -5.16
C ILE A 62 1.80 -11.43 -6.69
N TYR A 63 2.97 -11.69 -7.26
CA TYR A 63 3.13 -11.76 -8.71
C TYR A 63 2.75 -13.09 -9.33
N THR A 64 2.88 -14.17 -8.59
CA THR A 64 2.59 -15.53 -9.11
C THR A 64 1.15 -15.97 -8.93
N THR A 65 0.41 -15.37 -7.97
CA THR A 65 -1.02 -15.61 -7.82
C THR A 65 -1.78 -15.08 -9.02
N SER A 66 -2.56 -15.92 -9.66
CA SER A 66 -3.36 -15.54 -10.84
C SER A 66 -4.52 -14.60 -10.49
N PHE A 67 -5.06 -13.92 -11.49
CA PHE A 67 -6.29 -13.12 -11.29
C PHE A 67 -7.45 -13.99 -10.81
N ALA A 68 -7.61 -15.18 -11.39
CA ALA A 68 -8.69 -16.09 -11.04
C ALA A 68 -8.62 -16.56 -9.57
N GLU A 69 -7.43 -16.80 -9.04
CA GLU A 69 -7.24 -17.13 -7.63
C GLU A 69 -7.62 -15.95 -6.72
N TYR A 70 -7.19 -14.73 -7.05
CA TYR A 70 -7.61 -13.54 -6.30
C TYR A 70 -9.12 -13.31 -6.38
N GLU A 71 -9.70 -13.45 -7.56
CA GLU A 71 -11.14 -13.30 -7.75
C GLU A 71 -11.93 -14.31 -6.91
N GLN A 72 -11.52 -15.58 -6.92
CA GLN A 72 -12.13 -16.61 -6.10
C GLN A 72 -12.05 -16.25 -4.61
N ASP A 73 -10.87 -15.91 -4.13
CA ASP A 73 -10.65 -15.54 -2.73
C ASP A 73 -11.53 -14.34 -2.31
N ILE A 74 -11.64 -13.33 -3.15
CA ILE A 74 -12.47 -12.14 -2.89
C ILE A 74 -13.94 -12.53 -2.80
N ARG A 75 -14.44 -13.31 -3.75
CA ARG A 75 -15.84 -13.74 -3.78
C ARG A 75 -16.18 -14.60 -2.57
N GLU A 76 -15.32 -15.56 -2.23
CA GLU A 76 -15.49 -16.43 -1.05
C GLU A 76 -15.52 -15.63 0.25
N GLN A 77 -14.62 -14.67 0.41
CA GLN A 77 -14.57 -13.82 1.60
C GLN A 77 -15.82 -12.93 1.73
N LEU A 78 -16.20 -12.25 0.67
CA LEU A 78 -17.37 -11.36 0.70
C LEU A 78 -18.65 -12.16 0.92
N ASN A 79 -18.82 -13.32 0.29
CA ASN A 79 -19.94 -14.21 0.58
C ASN A 79 -19.92 -14.73 2.02
N GLY A 80 -18.75 -15.09 2.54
CA GLY A 80 -18.60 -15.52 3.94
C GLY A 80 -18.96 -14.43 4.95
N MET A 81 -18.67 -13.18 4.62
CA MET A 81 -18.94 -12.02 5.50
C MET A 81 -20.38 -11.52 5.40
N PHE A 82 -20.91 -11.44 4.20
CA PHE A 82 -22.17 -10.73 3.92
C PHE A 82 -23.29 -11.62 3.39
N GLY A 83 -23.00 -12.89 3.04
CA GLY A 83 -24.00 -13.81 2.49
C GLY A 83 -25.20 -14.02 3.41
N ALA A 84 -25.00 -14.07 4.75
CA ALA A 84 -26.07 -14.16 5.73
C ALA A 84 -27.01 -12.94 5.73
N PHE A 85 -26.58 -11.83 5.14
CA PHE A 85 -27.33 -10.58 5.00
C PHE A 85 -27.90 -10.38 3.59
N GLY A 86 -27.86 -11.43 2.75
CA GLY A 86 -28.42 -11.40 1.41
C GLY A 86 -27.48 -10.98 0.29
N PHE A 87 -26.20 -10.80 0.58
CA PHE A 87 -25.18 -10.55 -0.45
C PHE A 87 -24.89 -11.84 -1.23
N ASP A 88 -24.73 -11.69 -2.55
CA ASP A 88 -24.36 -12.75 -3.48
C ASP A 88 -23.26 -12.23 -4.40
N ALA A 89 -22.07 -12.79 -4.28
CA ALA A 89 -20.90 -12.31 -5.01
C ALA A 89 -21.07 -12.39 -6.53
N ASP A 90 -21.84 -13.33 -7.06
CA ASP A 90 -22.06 -13.47 -8.49
C ASP A 90 -23.05 -12.43 -9.04
N ARG A 91 -23.97 -11.98 -8.19
CA ARG A 91 -24.95 -10.95 -8.53
C ARG A 91 -24.46 -9.54 -8.22
N ASP A 92 -23.81 -9.36 -7.06
CA ASP A 92 -23.59 -8.05 -6.46
C ASP A 92 -22.19 -7.46 -6.74
N ILE A 93 -21.23 -8.26 -7.25
CA ILE A 93 -19.93 -7.75 -7.67
C ILE A 93 -19.98 -7.44 -9.16
N GLU A 94 -19.91 -6.15 -9.48
CA GLU A 94 -19.90 -5.69 -10.87
C GLU A 94 -18.51 -5.84 -11.51
N ALA A 95 -17.46 -5.51 -10.79
CA ALA A 95 -16.07 -5.56 -11.29
C ALA A 95 -15.05 -5.76 -10.16
N ILE A 96 -13.94 -6.38 -10.51
CA ILE A 96 -12.79 -6.56 -9.62
C ILE A 96 -11.54 -6.06 -10.34
N THR A 97 -10.73 -5.27 -9.65
CA THR A 97 -9.40 -4.88 -10.10
C THR A 97 -8.34 -5.33 -9.09
N ILE A 98 -7.21 -5.82 -9.59
CA ILE A 98 -6.10 -6.28 -8.76
C ILE A 98 -4.87 -5.42 -9.05
N ASN A 99 -4.54 -4.54 -8.14
CA ASN A 99 -3.34 -3.71 -8.21
C ASN A 99 -2.22 -4.38 -7.43
N ARG A 100 -1.13 -4.71 -8.12
CA ARG A 100 0.02 -5.40 -7.54
C ARG A 100 1.19 -4.44 -7.36
N TRP A 101 1.50 -4.13 -6.10
CA TRP A 101 2.62 -3.28 -5.73
C TRP A 101 3.76 -4.13 -5.21
N SER A 102 4.89 -4.11 -5.89
CA SER A 102 6.08 -4.90 -5.51
C SER A 102 6.78 -4.38 -4.27
N HIS A 103 6.66 -3.09 -4.03
CA HIS A 103 7.22 -2.36 -2.91
C HIS A 103 6.18 -1.34 -2.45
N GLY A 104 6.08 -1.15 -1.19
CA GLY A 104 5.24 -0.19 -0.53
C GLY A 104 5.31 -0.45 0.97
N TYR A 105 5.27 0.50 1.76
CA TYR A 105 5.30 1.94 1.47
C TYR A 105 6.75 2.44 1.40
N ALA A 106 6.98 3.77 1.15
CA ALA A 106 8.25 4.38 1.48
C ALA A 106 8.58 4.11 2.95
N TYR A 107 9.85 3.90 3.25
CA TYR A 107 10.27 3.66 4.63
C TYR A 107 10.10 4.94 5.46
N ASP A 108 9.39 4.84 6.58
CA ASP A 108 9.31 5.91 7.58
C ASP A 108 10.31 5.63 8.70
N TYR A 109 10.93 6.67 9.23
CA TYR A 109 11.82 6.56 10.38
C TYR A 109 11.10 5.98 11.60
N MET A 110 11.69 4.96 12.19
CA MET A 110 11.14 4.27 13.36
C MET A 110 12.03 4.49 14.59
N GLU A 111 11.63 5.40 15.44
CA GLU A 111 12.39 5.81 16.64
C GLU A 111 12.86 4.65 17.54
N LEU A 112 12.16 3.51 17.50
CA LEU A 112 12.51 2.35 18.33
C LEU A 112 13.62 1.48 17.73
N TYR A 113 13.86 1.58 16.42
CA TYR A 113 14.75 0.64 15.70
C TYR A 113 15.80 1.33 14.87
N ASP A 114 15.54 2.54 14.41
CA ASP A 114 16.48 3.27 13.58
C ASP A 114 17.44 4.10 14.42
N PRO A 115 18.72 4.15 14.04
CA PRO A 115 19.70 5.01 14.70
C PRO A 115 19.33 6.49 14.49
N VAL A 116 19.66 7.31 15.47
CA VAL A 116 19.64 8.76 15.30
C VAL A 116 20.83 9.14 14.44
N TRP A 117 20.58 9.65 13.25
CA TRP A 117 21.58 10.09 12.31
C TRP A 117 21.90 11.58 12.53
N PRO A 118 23.17 12.00 12.47
CA PRO A 118 23.47 13.42 12.28
C PRO A 118 22.85 13.94 10.98
N GLU A 119 22.59 15.24 10.93
CA GLU A 119 22.04 15.90 9.73
C GLU A 119 22.94 15.65 8.50
N GLY A 120 22.32 15.22 7.40
CA GLY A 120 23.01 14.87 6.16
C GLY A 120 23.62 13.48 6.12
N GLU A 121 23.59 12.69 7.21
CA GLU A 121 24.19 11.36 7.28
C GLU A 121 23.19 10.22 7.17
N ALA A 122 21.89 10.50 7.24
CA ALA A 122 20.88 9.46 7.09
C ALA A 122 20.93 8.83 5.69
N PRO A 123 20.67 7.51 5.56
CA PRO A 123 20.77 6.81 4.28
C PRO A 123 19.95 7.44 3.15
N HIS A 124 18.75 7.95 3.44
CA HIS A 124 17.91 8.63 2.46
C HIS A 124 18.48 10.00 2.05
N GLU A 125 19.11 10.73 2.98
CA GLU A 125 19.78 12.01 2.70
C GLU A 125 21.01 11.79 1.81
N GLN A 126 21.83 10.78 2.11
CA GLN A 126 22.95 10.41 1.28
C GLN A 126 22.51 9.91 -0.11
N GLY A 127 21.46 9.10 -0.15
CA GLY A 127 20.93 8.53 -1.38
C GLY A 127 20.28 9.55 -2.32
N ARG A 128 19.77 10.66 -1.78
CA ARG A 128 19.11 11.72 -2.56
C ARG A 128 20.04 12.85 -3.03
N MET A 129 21.31 12.79 -2.66
CA MET A 129 22.27 13.84 -3.08
C MET A 129 22.26 14.01 -4.59
N PRO A 130 22.18 15.27 -5.10
CA PRO A 130 22.14 15.52 -6.53
C PRO A 130 23.40 15.00 -7.24
N PHE A 131 23.23 14.46 -8.43
CA PHE A 131 24.32 14.08 -9.31
C PHE A 131 24.24 14.88 -10.63
N GLY A 132 24.94 15.98 -10.72
CA GLY A 132 24.87 16.91 -11.85
C GLY A 132 23.43 17.44 -12.03
N HIS A 133 22.81 17.13 -13.15
CA HIS A 133 21.42 17.52 -13.45
C HIS A 133 20.39 16.43 -13.11
N ILE A 134 20.73 15.51 -12.22
CA ILE A 134 19.83 14.46 -11.76
C ILE A 134 19.53 14.69 -10.29
N SER A 135 18.23 14.80 -9.97
CA SER A 135 17.71 14.83 -8.61
C SER A 135 16.62 13.77 -8.42
N ILE A 136 16.51 13.25 -7.22
CA ILE A 136 15.53 12.24 -6.86
C ILE A 136 14.33 12.92 -6.18
N ALA A 137 13.12 12.71 -6.71
CA ALA A 137 11.90 13.34 -6.24
C ALA A 137 10.80 12.31 -5.95
N ASN A 138 11.01 11.48 -4.94
CA ASN A 138 10.00 10.52 -4.48
C ASN A 138 9.95 10.46 -2.95
N SER A 139 8.89 9.88 -2.40
CA SER A 139 8.68 9.78 -0.96
C SER A 139 9.75 8.95 -0.23
N ASP A 140 10.37 7.96 -0.90
CA ASP A 140 11.50 7.21 -0.32
C ASP A 140 12.68 8.12 0.00
N SER A 141 12.92 9.14 -0.83
CA SER A 141 14.02 10.09 -0.63
C SER A 141 13.78 11.08 0.51
N GLU A 142 12.55 11.16 1.02
CA GLU A 142 12.19 11.94 2.20
C GLU A 142 11.98 11.07 3.45
N ASN A 143 12.15 9.73 3.33
CA ASN A 143 11.89 8.79 4.41
C ASN A 143 10.51 8.97 5.04
N ARG A 144 9.48 9.19 4.17
CA ARG A 144 8.13 9.50 4.59
C ARG A 144 7.10 8.96 3.59
N ALA A 145 6.23 8.05 4.07
CA ALA A 145 5.27 7.32 3.24
C ALA A 145 3.95 8.07 2.99
N TYR A 146 3.97 9.39 2.91
CA TYR A 146 2.78 10.23 2.77
C TYR A 146 2.92 11.24 1.62
N LEU A 147 1.78 11.80 1.21
CA LEU A 147 1.71 12.77 0.11
C LEU A 147 2.54 14.02 0.38
N ASP A 148 2.57 14.51 1.60
CA ASP A 148 3.38 15.65 2.01
C ASP A 148 4.88 15.39 1.77
N GLY A 149 5.39 14.19 2.14
CA GLY A 149 6.77 13.80 1.83
C GLY A 149 7.07 13.74 0.33
N ALA A 150 6.12 13.30 -0.49
CA ALA A 150 6.28 13.32 -1.94
C ALA A 150 6.32 14.74 -2.52
N ILE A 151 5.54 15.67 -1.95
CA ILE A 151 5.54 17.09 -2.34
C ILE A 151 6.86 17.76 -1.93
N ASP A 152 7.32 17.51 -0.72
CA ASP A 152 8.60 18.04 -0.22
C ASP A 152 9.78 17.53 -1.06
N ALA A 153 9.78 16.24 -1.43
CA ALA A 153 10.77 15.67 -2.34
C ALA A 153 10.79 16.38 -3.70
N ALA A 154 9.62 16.65 -4.26
CA ALA A 154 9.51 17.36 -5.54
C ALA A 154 10.00 18.79 -5.43
N TRP A 155 9.62 19.50 -4.38
CA TRP A 155 10.07 20.86 -4.11
C TRP A 155 11.59 20.94 -3.97
N ARG A 156 12.17 20.08 -3.16
CA ARG A 156 13.63 19.98 -2.97
C ARG A 156 14.34 19.72 -4.30
N ALA A 157 13.90 18.71 -5.06
CA ALA A 157 14.54 18.34 -6.31
C ALA A 157 14.51 19.46 -7.36
N VAL A 158 13.42 20.24 -7.42
CA VAL A 158 13.34 21.43 -8.29
C VAL A 158 14.34 22.49 -7.84
N ASN A 159 14.42 22.78 -6.56
CA ASN A 159 15.34 23.80 -6.03
C ASN A 159 16.83 23.41 -6.24
N GLU A 160 17.17 22.13 -6.08
CA GLU A 160 18.49 21.60 -6.40
C GLU A 160 18.88 21.88 -7.85
N GLN A 161 17.97 21.70 -8.79
CA GLN A 161 18.22 21.96 -10.22
C GLN A 161 18.24 23.44 -10.58
N LEU A 162 17.56 24.27 -9.81
CA LEU A 162 17.60 25.73 -9.97
C LEU A 162 18.81 26.39 -9.29
N GLY A 163 19.59 25.63 -8.52
CA GLY A 163 20.72 26.16 -7.75
C GLY A 163 20.29 26.99 -6.53
N ASN A 164 19.10 26.72 -5.99
CA ASN A 164 18.51 27.42 -4.84
C ASN A 164 18.59 26.57 -3.54
N ALA A 165 19.37 25.50 -3.56
CA ALA A 165 19.56 24.61 -2.41
C ALA A 165 20.71 25.04 -1.52
#